data_d0ab3919d9b014c65e9f100ebeb1abd3
#
_entry.id   d0ab3919d9b014c65e9f100ebeb1abd3
#
_cell.length_a   1.000
_cell.length_b   1.000
_cell.length_c   1.000
_cell.angle_alpha   90.00
_cell.angle_beta   90.00
_cell.angle_gamma   90.00
#
_symmetry.space_group_name_H-M   'P 1'
#
loop_
_entity.id
_entity.type
_entity.pdbx_description
1 polymer ?
#
loop_
_entity_poly.entity_id
_entity_poly.type
_entity_poly.pdbx_seq_one_letter_code
_entity_poly.pdbx_strand_id
1 'polypeptide(L)'
;FIKKFDEERELTVMLMIDVSASGFYGTGDTLKSDLMVELSSVLSFSAIKNNDKVGLILFSDKIEKFIPPQKGKSHVMRIIRELIFYKADDQQTDLSQAIEFLQKVVKRKSVIFLLSDYQDTHFYKPLCHLNNKHDVVSIKFDDPSEKVIPELGVIKLHDSETQQSIWVDSNSETIRESMINSMLENDKNLKRYFNKNKIDFIPINTESGYIEPLVSFFTRRSNC
;
A
#
# COMPACT_ATOMS: atom_id res chain seq x y z
N PHE A 1 -48.09 -9.99 -0.86
CA PHE A 1 -46.90 -9.35 -1.46
C PHE A 1 -45.85 -9.22 -0.35
N ILE A 2 -44.81 -10.05 -0.38
CA ILE A 2 -43.65 -9.90 0.51
C ILE A 2 -42.76 -8.84 -0.15
N LYS A 3 -42.60 -7.67 0.48
CA LYS A 3 -41.63 -6.68 0.11
C LYS A 3 -40.24 -7.22 0.49
N LYS A 4 -39.47 -7.71 -0.48
CA LYS A 4 -38.06 -8.01 -0.30
C LYS A 4 -37.32 -6.71 -0.16
N PHE A 5 -36.97 -6.33 1.07
CA PHE A 5 -36.03 -5.24 1.31
C PHE A 5 -34.64 -5.80 1.03
N ASP A 6 -34.02 -5.38 -0.08
CA ASP A 6 -32.59 -5.54 -0.23
C ASP A 6 -31.95 -4.57 0.77
N GLU A 7 -31.39 -5.11 1.84
CA GLU A 7 -30.65 -4.35 2.84
C GLU A 7 -29.33 -3.94 2.19
N GLU A 8 -29.30 -2.75 1.58
CA GLU A 8 -28.05 -2.13 1.12
C GLU A 8 -27.16 -1.88 2.35
N ARG A 9 -26.26 -2.81 2.61
CA ARG A 9 -25.28 -2.66 3.70
C ARG A 9 -24.24 -1.65 3.29
N GLU A 10 -24.33 -0.47 3.85
CA GLU A 10 -23.35 0.58 3.75
C GLU A 10 -21.98 0.10 4.25
N LEU A 11 -21.01 0.04 3.38
CA LEU A 11 -19.64 -0.29 3.72
C LEU A 11 -18.84 0.98 4.09
N THR A 12 -17.81 0.76 4.86
CA THR A 12 -16.78 1.78 5.11
C THR A 12 -15.50 1.32 4.45
N VAL A 13 -14.96 2.14 3.58
CA VAL A 13 -13.69 1.95 2.90
C VAL A 13 -12.66 2.90 3.52
N MET A 14 -11.54 2.35 3.98
CA MET A 14 -10.41 3.12 4.48
C MET A 14 -9.22 2.94 3.56
N LEU A 15 -8.70 4.05 3.05
CA LEU A 15 -7.44 4.09 2.33
C LEU A 15 -6.32 4.40 3.33
N MET A 16 -5.35 3.50 3.43
CA MET A 16 -4.11 3.69 4.18
C MET A 16 -2.98 3.77 3.17
N ILE A 17 -2.33 4.91 3.06
CA ILE A 17 -1.35 5.18 2.01
C ILE A 17 -0.04 5.59 2.64
N ASP A 18 0.98 4.81 2.33
CA ASP A 18 2.35 5.09 2.65
C ASP A 18 2.85 6.25 1.78
N VAL A 19 3.26 7.33 2.44
CA VAL A 19 3.77 8.53 1.79
C VAL A 19 5.23 8.81 2.18
N SER A 20 5.95 7.77 2.59
CA SER A 20 7.39 7.83 2.84
C SER A 20 8.18 8.11 1.56
N ALA A 21 9.45 8.47 1.71
CA ALA A 21 10.32 8.84 0.60
C ALA A 21 10.47 7.75 -0.47
N SER A 22 10.39 6.48 -0.08
CA SER A 22 10.44 5.34 -1.02
C SER A 22 9.28 5.30 -2.02
N GLY A 23 8.11 5.85 -1.65
CA GLY A 23 6.95 6.00 -2.55
C GLY A 23 7.16 7.02 -3.67
N PHE A 24 8.09 7.99 -3.48
CA PHE A 24 8.41 9.00 -4.49
C PHE A 24 9.58 8.59 -5.41
N TYR A 25 10.08 7.37 -5.24
CA TYR A 25 11.09 6.81 -6.12
C TYR A 25 10.45 6.23 -7.39
N GLY A 26 11.06 6.48 -8.51
CA GLY A 26 10.70 5.92 -9.81
C GLY A 26 11.64 6.46 -10.89
N THR A 27 12.03 5.62 -11.84
CA THR A 27 12.95 5.97 -12.93
C THR A 27 12.25 6.17 -14.27
N GLY A 28 10.94 5.96 -14.31
CA GLY A 28 10.12 6.11 -15.51
C GLY A 28 9.31 7.42 -15.52
N ASP A 29 8.44 7.55 -16.53
CA ASP A 29 7.50 8.67 -16.65
C ASP A 29 6.40 8.67 -15.57
N THR A 30 6.28 7.55 -14.81
CA THR A 30 5.26 7.38 -13.78
C THR A 30 5.90 6.98 -12.46
N LEU A 31 5.73 7.80 -11.44
CA LEU A 31 6.20 7.50 -10.08
C LEU A 31 5.24 6.53 -9.37
N LYS A 32 5.73 5.78 -8.38
CA LYS A 32 4.87 4.97 -7.51
C LYS A 32 3.77 5.82 -6.86
N SER A 33 4.11 7.03 -6.42
CA SER A 33 3.16 7.99 -5.84
C SER A 33 2.02 8.34 -6.78
N ASP A 34 2.29 8.53 -8.08
CA ASP A 34 1.26 8.87 -9.07
C ASP A 34 0.26 7.73 -9.22
N LEU A 35 0.77 6.48 -9.29
CA LEU A 35 -0.09 5.28 -9.34
C LEU A 35 -0.90 5.09 -8.05
N MET A 36 -0.31 5.40 -6.89
CA MET A 36 -1.03 5.33 -5.60
C MET A 36 -2.17 6.35 -5.57
N VAL A 37 -1.94 7.59 -6.03
CA VAL A 37 -2.97 8.64 -6.14
C VAL A 37 -4.07 8.23 -7.11
N GLU A 38 -3.70 7.74 -8.29
CA GLU A 38 -4.64 7.32 -9.32
C GLU A 38 -5.51 6.16 -8.84
N LEU A 39 -4.90 5.09 -8.32
CA LEU A 39 -5.61 3.93 -7.79
C LEU A 39 -6.54 4.31 -6.64
N SER A 40 -6.06 5.12 -5.70
CA SER A 40 -6.85 5.60 -4.56
C SER A 40 -8.05 6.41 -5.01
N SER A 41 -7.89 7.20 -6.08
CA SER A 41 -8.98 7.95 -6.71
C SER A 41 -10.03 7.02 -7.31
N VAL A 42 -9.60 6.00 -8.05
CA VAL A 42 -10.50 4.99 -8.64
C VAL A 42 -11.28 4.24 -7.56
N LEU A 43 -10.60 3.78 -6.50
CA LEU A 43 -11.23 3.09 -5.38
C LEU A 43 -12.25 4.00 -4.66
N SER A 44 -11.89 5.27 -4.44
CA SER A 44 -12.78 6.25 -3.82
C SER A 44 -14.03 6.54 -4.64
N PHE A 45 -13.88 6.70 -5.96
CA PHE A 45 -15.04 6.90 -6.85
C PHE A 45 -15.93 5.66 -6.94
N SER A 46 -15.34 4.47 -6.95
CA SER A 46 -16.10 3.21 -6.91
C SER A 46 -16.93 3.09 -5.63
N ALA A 47 -16.34 3.42 -4.47
CA ALA A 47 -17.04 3.40 -3.20
C ALA A 47 -18.22 4.40 -3.17
N ILE A 48 -18.06 5.63 -3.69
CA ILE A 48 -19.18 6.59 -3.78
C ILE A 48 -20.29 6.06 -4.67
N LYS A 49 -19.96 5.44 -5.80
CA LYS A 49 -20.96 4.89 -6.72
C LYS A 49 -21.84 3.86 -6.03
N ASN A 50 -21.28 3.15 -5.04
CA ASN A 50 -21.99 2.18 -4.20
C ASN A 50 -22.60 2.79 -2.94
N ASN A 51 -22.59 4.13 -2.80
CA ASN A 51 -23.09 4.85 -1.62
C ASN A 51 -22.34 4.52 -0.31
N ASP A 52 -21.09 4.07 -0.40
CA ASP A 52 -20.22 3.74 0.73
C ASP A 52 -19.53 4.97 1.32
N LYS A 53 -19.01 4.83 2.54
CA LYS A 53 -18.15 5.84 3.19
C LYS A 53 -16.71 5.62 2.83
N VAL A 54 -15.96 6.69 2.57
CA VAL A 54 -14.53 6.65 2.30
C VAL A 54 -13.78 7.49 3.31
N GLY A 55 -12.72 6.94 3.90
CA GLY A 55 -11.78 7.65 4.75
C GLY A 55 -10.35 7.48 4.27
N LEU A 56 -9.44 8.31 4.77
CA LEU A 56 -8.03 8.33 4.39
C LEU A 56 -7.12 8.41 5.61
N ILE A 57 -6.05 7.64 5.59
CA ILE A 57 -4.88 7.78 6.46
C ILE A 57 -3.66 7.88 5.56
N LEU A 58 -2.94 9.00 5.63
CA LEU A 58 -1.59 9.13 5.08
C LEU A 58 -0.61 8.90 6.23
N PHE A 59 0.39 8.09 6.00
CA PHE A 59 1.38 7.77 7.01
C PHE A 59 2.80 7.63 6.41
N SER A 60 3.77 7.88 7.27
CA SER A 60 5.19 7.62 7.08
C SER A 60 5.71 6.90 8.34
N ASP A 61 6.72 7.40 9.01
CA ASP A 61 7.09 7.03 10.38
C ASP A 61 6.10 7.55 11.45
N LYS A 62 5.13 8.35 11.03
CA LYS A 62 4.03 8.92 11.83
C LYS A 62 2.75 9.00 11.02
N ILE A 63 1.65 9.37 11.68
CA ILE A 63 0.39 9.69 11.00
C ILE A 63 0.46 11.12 10.48
N GLU A 64 0.52 11.26 9.17
CA GLU A 64 0.61 12.56 8.48
C GLU A 64 -0.75 13.23 8.36
N LYS A 65 -1.76 12.44 7.99
CA LYS A 65 -3.12 12.94 7.80
C LYS A 65 -4.15 11.87 8.11
N PHE A 66 -5.22 12.28 8.79
CA PHE A 66 -6.40 11.44 8.96
C PHE A 66 -7.65 12.19 8.49
N ILE A 67 -8.40 11.61 7.59
CA ILE A 67 -9.70 12.06 7.14
C ILE A 67 -10.73 10.98 7.52
N PRO A 68 -11.63 11.25 8.46
CA PRO A 68 -12.61 10.27 8.89
C PRO A 68 -13.57 9.88 7.75
N PRO A 69 -14.09 8.64 7.75
CA PRO A 69 -14.92 8.14 6.66
C PRO A 69 -16.27 8.88 6.60
N GLN A 70 -16.58 9.45 5.44
CA GLN A 70 -17.82 10.13 5.13
C GLN A 70 -18.28 9.80 3.71
N LYS A 71 -19.55 10.07 3.43
CA LYS A 71 -20.14 9.92 2.08
C LYS A 71 -20.02 11.19 1.26
N GLY A 72 -20.21 11.00 -0.02
CA GLY A 72 -20.50 12.08 -0.96
C GLY A 72 -19.30 12.54 -1.77
N LYS A 73 -19.62 13.06 -2.96
CA LYS A 73 -18.64 13.46 -3.97
C LYS A 73 -17.69 14.55 -3.46
N SER A 74 -18.18 15.53 -2.71
CA SER A 74 -17.34 16.62 -2.17
C SER A 74 -16.29 16.09 -1.20
N HIS A 75 -16.65 15.08 -0.39
CA HIS A 75 -15.74 14.47 0.57
C HIS A 75 -14.61 13.71 -0.17
N VAL A 76 -14.96 12.93 -1.19
CA VAL A 76 -13.94 12.21 -1.98
C VAL A 76 -13.07 13.18 -2.77
N MET A 77 -13.63 14.26 -3.32
CA MET A 77 -12.81 15.31 -3.95
C MET A 77 -11.82 15.96 -2.97
N ARG A 78 -12.20 16.07 -1.69
CA ARG A 78 -11.28 16.50 -0.64
C ARG A 78 -10.16 15.48 -0.42
N ILE A 79 -10.49 14.18 -0.34
CA ILE A 79 -9.48 13.10 -0.21
C ILE A 79 -8.48 13.15 -1.38
N ILE A 80 -8.97 13.22 -2.61
CA ILE A 80 -8.12 13.27 -3.81
C ILE A 80 -7.22 14.51 -3.80
N ARG A 81 -7.76 15.67 -3.38
CA ARG A 81 -6.96 16.88 -3.26
C ARG A 81 -5.82 16.72 -2.25
N GLU A 82 -6.10 16.15 -1.07
CA GLU A 82 -5.07 15.90 -0.06
C GLU A 82 -3.97 14.95 -0.59
N LEU A 83 -4.34 13.95 -1.39
CA LEU A 83 -3.40 13.04 -2.02
C LEU A 83 -2.49 13.75 -3.05
N ILE A 84 -3.08 14.55 -3.94
CA ILE A 84 -2.34 15.23 -5.03
C ILE A 84 -1.38 16.29 -4.47
N PHE A 85 -1.81 17.02 -3.44
CA PHE A 85 -1.01 18.12 -2.87
C PHE A 85 -0.15 17.72 -1.68
N TYR A 86 -0.18 16.45 -1.29
CA TYR A 86 0.71 15.98 -0.25
C TYR A 86 2.17 16.06 -0.71
N LYS A 87 2.99 16.68 0.10
CA LYS A 87 4.45 16.73 -0.12
C LYS A 87 5.09 15.81 0.90
N ALA A 88 5.81 14.83 0.41
CA ALA A 88 6.62 13.98 1.27
C ALA A 88 7.79 14.79 1.84
N ASP A 89 7.99 14.62 3.14
CA ASP A 89 9.28 14.92 3.76
C ASP A 89 10.14 13.63 3.66
N ASP A 90 11.46 13.77 3.83
CA ASP A 90 12.42 12.65 3.81
C ASP A 90 12.21 11.79 5.07
N GLN A 91 11.26 10.87 5.05
CA GLN A 91 10.80 10.14 6.23
C GLN A 91 10.82 8.63 5.98
N GLN A 92 11.04 7.91 7.07
CA GLN A 92 10.98 6.45 7.11
C GLN A 92 9.53 5.98 7.12
N THR A 93 9.31 4.66 7.12
CA THR A 93 8.00 4.03 7.18
C THR A 93 7.82 3.28 8.50
N ASP A 94 6.68 3.46 9.17
CA ASP A 94 6.23 2.63 10.29
C ASP A 94 4.78 2.17 10.05
N LEU A 95 4.66 1.03 9.37
CA LEU A 95 3.39 0.36 9.09
C LEU A 95 2.68 -0.07 10.39
N SER A 96 3.43 -0.45 11.41
CA SER A 96 2.87 -0.91 12.69
C SER A 96 2.10 0.21 13.37
N GLN A 97 2.70 1.39 13.45
CA GLN A 97 2.07 2.58 14.05
C GLN A 97 0.81 2.99 13.27
N ALA A 98 0.86 2.96 11.94
CA ALA A 98 -0.29 3.29 11.09
C ALA A 98 -1.45 2.31 11.30
N ILE A 99 -1.17 1.00 11.39
CA ILE A 99 -2.16 -0.03 11.66
C ILE A 99 -2.77 0.14 13.05
N GLU A 100 -1.96 0.38 14.08
CA GLU A 100 -2.45 0.61 15.44
C GLU A 100 -3.32 1.87 15.54
N PHE A 101 -2.95 2.93 14.84
CA PHE A 101 -3.78 4.13 14.77
C PHE A 101 -5.13 3.83 14.12
N LEU A 102 -5.16 3.13 12.98
CA LEU A 102 -6.42 2.74 12.33
C LEU A 102 -7.30 1.94 13.28
N GLN A 103 -6.75 0.97 14.03
CA GLN A 103 -7.52 0.18 15.00
C GLN A 103 -8.12 1.03 16.13
N LYS A 104 -7.49 2.17 16.48
CA LYS A 104 -8.02 3.13 17.48
C LYS A 104 -9.19 3.93 16.93
N VAL A 105 -9.14 4.33 15.65
CA VAL A 105 -10.14 5.25 15.07
C VAL A 105 -11.27 4.54 14.33
N VAL A 106 -11.05 3.32 13.79
CA VAL A 106 -12.06 2.53 13.06
C VAL A 106 -12.49 1.32 13.89
N LYS A 107 -13.69 1.40 14.48
CA LYS A 107 -14.21 0.35 15.37
C LYS A 107 -15.09 -0.69 14.66
N ARG A 108 -15.79 -0.28 13.60
CA ARG A 108 -16.68 -1.16 12.84
C ARG A 108 -15.91 -1.88 11.75
N LYS A 109 -16.35 -3.10 11.40
CA LYS A 109 -15.78 -3.85 10.26
C LYS A 109 -15.82 -2.99 9.01
N SER A 110 -14.68 -2.86 8.35
CA SER A 110 -14.47 -1.98 7.19
C SER A 110 -13.59 -2.71 6.18
N VAL A 111 -13.62 -2.26 4.94
CA VAL A 111 -12.65 -2.65 3.90
C VAL A 111 -11.46 -1.71 4.00
N ILE A 112 -10.27 -2.25 4.15
CA ILE A 112 -9.02 -1.50 4.29
C ILE A 112 -8.14 -1.77 3.09
N PHE A 113 -7.88 -0.75 2.29
CA PHE A 113 -6.85 -0.81 1.25
C PHE A 113 -5.56 -0.22 1.82
N LEU A 114 -4.55 -1.07 2.00
CA LEU A 114 -3.24 -0.67 2.50
C LEU A 114 -2.26 -0.63 1.33
N LEU A 115 -1.83 0.57 0.94
CA LEU A 115 -0.95 0.86 -0.17
C LEU A 115 0.44 1.20 0.37
N SER A 116 1.45 0.38 0.11
CA SER A 116 2.84 0.57 0.55
C SER A 116 3.78 -0.26 -0.32
N ASP A 117 5.08 -0.03 -0.26
CA ASP A 117 6.11 -0.90 -0.82
C ASP A 117 6.54 -2.03 0.14
N TYR A 118 6.05 -2.00 1.40
CA TYR A 118 6.30 -3.03 2.41
C TYR A 118 7.78 -3.24 2.73
N GLN A 119 8.56 -2.18 2.79
CA GLN A 119 9.97 -2.25 3.19
C GLN A 119 10.18 -2.32 4.72
N ASP A 120 9.12 -2.04 5.51
CA ASP A 120 9.11 -2.26 6.97
C ASP A 120 8.98 -3.76 7.30
N THR A 121 9.57 -4.20 8.39
CA THR A 121 9.55 -5.61 8.84
C THR A 121 8.70 -5.86 10.08
N HIS A 122 8.25 -4.82 10.76
CA HIS A 122 7.57 -4.95 12.05
C HIS A 122 6.04 -5.08 11.97
N PHE A 123 5.44 -4.93 10.79
CA PHE A 123 3.98 -4.88 10.58
C PHE A 123 3.25 -6.24 10.63
N TYR A 124 3.95 -7.36 10.56
CA TYR A 124 3.34 -8.68 10.39
C TYR A 124 2.25 -9.01 11.43
N LYS A 125 2.55 -8.88 12.73
CA LYS A 125 1.58 -9.17 13.80
C LYS A 125 0.42 -8.17 13.82
N PRO A 126 0.64 -6.84 13.79
CA PRO A 126 -0.41 -5.85 13.69
C PRO A 126 -1.34 -6.07 12.49
N LEU A 127 -0.79 -6.40 11.31
CA LEU A 127 -1.58 -6.62 10.10
C LEU A 127 -2.46 -7.88 10.19
N CYS A 128 -1.95 -8.95 10.77
CA CYS A 128 -2.75 -10.15 11.01
C CYS A 128 -3.94 -9.85 11.96
N HIS A 129 -3.71 -9.09 13.04
CA HIS A 129 -4.78 -8.67 13.94
C HIS A 129 -5.78 -7.75 13.25
N LEU A 130 -5.32 -6.86 12.35
CA LEU A 130 -6.20 -6.01 11.57
C LEU A 130 -7.11 -6.83 10.66
N ASN A 131 -6.55 -7.83 9.96
CA ASN A 131 -7.30 -8.70 9.05
C ASN A 131 -8.35 -9.55 9.75
N ASN A 132 -8.13 -9.92 11.02
CA ASN A 132 -9.14 -10.65 11.80
C ASN A 132 -10.39 -9.80 12.09
N LYS A 133 -10.28 -8.48 12.08
CA LYS A 133 -11.35 -7.56 12.44
C LYS A 133 -11.96 -6.84 11.22
N HIS A 134 -11.16 -6.59 10.23
CA HIS A 134 -11.51 -5.86 9.01
C HIS A 134 -11.25 -6.74 7.79
N ASP A 135 -11.65 -6.28 6.64
CA ASP A 135 -11.37 -6.89 5.35
C ASP A 135 -10.18 -6.16 4.73
N VAL A 136 -8.98 -6.76 4.80
CA VAL A 136 -7.75 -6.09 4.41
C VAL A 136 -7.30 -6.52 3.03
N VAL A 137 -7.09 -5.55 2.16
CA VAL A 137 -6.50 -5.70 0.83
C VAL A 137 -5.17 -4.97 0.81
N SER A 138 -4.09 -5.73 0.80
CA SER A 138 -2.72 -5.22 0.75
C SER A 138 -2.29 -5.01 -0.70
N ILE A 139 -1.89 -3.79 -1.04
CA ILE A 139 -1.46 -3.41 -2.39
C ILE A 139 0.01 -3.00 -2.31
N LYS A 140 0.87 -3.80 -2.96
CA LYS A 140 2.29 -3.52 -3.01
C LYS A 140 2.65 -2.85 -4.32
N PHE A 141 3.40 -1.75 -4.24
CA PHE A 141 3.96 -1.07 -5.41
C PHE A 141 5.44 -1.40 -5.54
N ASP A 142 5.80 -1.99 -6.66
CA ASP A 142 7.16 -2.32 -7.04
C ASP A 142 7.59 -1.50 -8.26
N ASP A 143 8.82 -1.01 -8.27
CA ASP A 143 9.46 -0.46 -9.47
C ASP A 143 10.56 -1.43 -9.94
N PRO A 144 10.57 -1.84 -11.22
CA PRO A 144 11.59 -2.76 -11.74
C PRO A 144 13.00 -2.21 -11.60
N SER A 145 13.18 -0.90 -11.66
CA SER A 145 14.49 -0.26 -11.51
C SER A 145 15.10 -0.44 -10.11
N GLU A 146 14.29 -0.65 -9.09
CA GLU A 146 14.78 -0.95 -7.74
C GLU A 146 15.50 -2.31 -7.68
N LYS A 147 15.21 -3.20 -8.63
CA LYS A 147 15.84 -4.53 -8.76
C LYS A 147 17.06 -4.51 -9.66
N VAL A 148 17.40 -3.36 -10.25
CA VAL A 148 18.57 -3.19 -11.09
C VAL A 148 19.61 -2.37 -10.32
N ILE A 149 20.67 -3.01 -9.89
CA ILE A 149 21.78 -2.34 -9.21
C ILE A 149 22.78 -1.89 -10.27
N PRO A 150 22.90 -0.59 -10.54
CA PRO A 150 23.81 -0.09 -11.56
C PRO A 150 25.26 -0.22 -11.12
N GLU A 151 26.17 -0.38 -12.10
CA GLU A 151 27.60 -0.42 -11.88
C GLU A 151 28.16 1.01 -11.66
N LEU A 152 28.11 1.48 -10.42
CA LEU A 152 28.50 2.82 -10.00
C LEU A 152 29.79 2.84 -9.14
N GLY A 153 30.46 1.69 -9.02
CA GLY A 153 31.58 1.54 -8.09
C GLY A 153 31.14 1.34 -6.66
N VAL A 154 31.87 1.95 -5.73
CA VAL A 154 31.55 1.82 -4.31
C VAL A 154 30.39 2.75 -3.95
N ILE A 155 29.26 2.18 -3.60
CA ILE A 155 28.04 2.88 -3.19
C ILE A 155 27.76 2.68 -1.70
N LYS A 156 27.14 3.68 -1.08
CA LYS A 156 26.67 3.57 0.29
C LYS A 156 25.23 3.10 0.29
N LEU A 157 25.00 1.91 0.82
CA LEU A 157 23.66 1.38 1.04
C LEU A 157 23.24 1.64 2.47
N HIS A 158 21.98 2.00 2.65
CA HIS A 158 21.37 2.09 3.96
C HIS A 158 20.50 0.87 4.17
N ASP A 159 20.81 0.09 5.21
CA ASP A 159 20.01 -1.05 5.62
C ASP A 159 18.86 -0.55 6.49
N SER A 160 17.64 -0.69 6.00
CA SER A 160 16.41 -0.27 6.71
C SER A 160 16.15 -1.07 7.98
N GLU A 161 16.64 -2.31 8.08
CA GLU A 161 16.45 -3.16 9.26
C GLU A 161 17.40 -2.81 10.40
N THR A 162 18.67 -2.67 10.09
CA THR A 162 19.72 -2.41 11.10
C THR A 162 20.00 -0.93 11.29
N GLN A 163 19.45 -0.05 10.45
CA GLN A 163 19.74 1.39 10.41
C GLN A 163 21.23 1.70 10.15
N GLN A 164 21.98 0.72 9.72
CA GLN A 164 23.41 0.86 9.43
C GLN A 164 23.61 1.15 7.93
N SER A 165 24.62 1.94 7.66
CA SER A 165 25.06 2.15 6.28
C SER A 165 26.27 1.28 6.03
N ILE A 166 26.22 0.51 4.96
CA ILE A 166 27.32 -0.31 4.47
C ILE A 166 27.84 0.22 3.14
N TRP A 167 29.13 0.18 2.94
CA TRP A 167 29.75 0.46 1.67
C TRP A 167 29.86 -0.84 0.87
N VAL A 168 29.34 -0.83 -0.35
CA VAL A 168 29.27 -2.00 -1.22
C VAL A 168 29.84 -1.64 -2.57
N ASP A 169 30.69 -2.51 -3.12
CA ASP A 169 31.17 -2.37 -4.50
C ASP A 169 30.12 -2.93 -5.47
N SER A 170 29.37 -2.01 -6.09
CA SER A 170 28.34 -2.37 -7.06
C SER A 170 28.89 -2.88 -8.40
N ASN A 171 30.20 -2.78 -8.67
CA ASN A 171 30.82 -3.41 -9.83
C ASN A 171 30.99 -4.92 -9.65
N SER A 172 30.95 -5.42 -8.40
CA SER A 172 31.04 -6.85 -8.11
C SER A 172 29.73 -7.56 -8.49
N GLU A 173 29.76 -8.42 -9.49
CA GLU A 173 28.62 -9.22 -9.93
C GLU A 173 28.05 -10.08 -8.80
N THR A 174 28.91 -10.72 -8.02
CA THR A 174 28.50 -11.55 -6.87
C THR A 174 27.69 -10.75 -5.83
N ILE A 175 28.08 -9.51 -5.60
CA ILE A 175 27.39 -8.64 -4.66
C ILE A 175 26.01 -8.23 -5.21
N ARG A 176 25.96 -7.83 -6.49
CA ARG A 176 24.68 -7.51 -7.16
C ARG A 176 23.72 -8.69 -7.15
N GLU A 177 24.18 -9.87 -7.52
CA GLU A 177 23.37 -11.10 -7.49
C GLU A 177 22.86 -11.41 -6.07
N SER A 178 23.70 -11.30 -5.06
CA SER A 178 23.31 -11.52 -3.66
C SER A 178 22.20 -10.55 -3.22
N MET A 179 22.32 -9.28 -3.58
CA MET A 179 21.31 -8.27 -3.25
C MET A 179 19.98 -8.54 -3.97
N ILE A 180 20.02 -8.83 -5.27
CA ILE A 180 18.84 -9.17 -6.06
C ILE A 180 18.15 -10.42 -5.49
N ASN A 181 18.92 -11.45 -5.14
CA ASN A 181 18.39 -12.67 -4.54
C ASN A 181 17.72 -12.40 -3.19
N SER A 182 18.30 -11.54 -2.35
CA SER A 182 17.70 -11.13 -1.07
C SER A 182 16.37 -10.41 -1.28
N MET A 183 16.28 -9.48 -2.23
CA MET A 183 15.03 -8.79 -2.58
C MET A 183 13.96 -9.76 -3.06
N LEU A 184 14.31 -10.70 -3.93
CA LEU A 184 13.40 -11.74 -4.44
C LEU A 184 12.93 -12.68 -3.34
N GLU A 185 13.79 -12.99 -2.37
CA GLU A 185 13.42 -13.82 -1.23
C GLU A 185 12.47 -13.09 -0.28
N ASN A 186 12.70 -11.81 -0.02
CA ASN A 186 11.77 -10.96 0.75
C ASN A 186 10.40 -10.89 0.09
N ASP A 187 10.32 -10.70 -1.22
CA ASP A 187 9.07 -10.73 -1.97
C ASP A 187 8.33 -12.07 -1.84
N LYS A 188 9.07 -13.20 -1.92
CA LYS A 188 8.51 -14.54 -1.73
C LYS A 188 7.98 -14.74 -0.31
N ASN A 189 8.73 -14.28 0.69
CA ASN A 189 8.36 -14.39 2.11
C ASN A 189 7.12 -13.56 2.42
N LEU A 190 7.05 -12.33 1.90
CA LEU A 190 5.90 -11.47 2.01
C LEU A 190 4.63 -12.12 1.40
N LYS A 191 4.76 -12.65 0.18
CA LYS A 191 3.67 -13.35 -0.51
C LYS A 191 3.19 -14.61 0.24
N ARG A 192 4.14 -15.37 0.80
CA ARG A 192 3.80 -16.53 1.66
C ARG A 192 3.07 -16.10 2.92
N TYR A 193 3.49 -14.98 3.54
CA TYR A 193 2.84 -14.45 4.72
C TYR A 193 1.39 -14.05 4.44
N PHE A 194 1.12 -13.31 3.38
CA PHE A 194 -0.23 -12.92 2.99
C PHE A 194 -1.12 -14.13 2.73
N ASN A 195 -0.64 -15.09 1.96
CA ASN A 195 -1.38 -16.31 1.65
C ASN A 195 -1.69 -17.12 2.93
N LYS A 196 -0.71 -17.29 3.83
CA LYS A 196 -0.88 -18.02 5.09
C LYS A 196 -1.94 -17.40 6.00
N ASN A 197 -2.00 -16.08 6.03
CA ASN A 197 -2.93 -15.32 6.88
C ASN A 197 -4.23 -14.93 6.17
N LYS A 198 -4.45 -15.42 4.94
CA LYS A 198 -5.64 -15.12 4.12
C LYS A 198 -5.88 -13.61 3.98
N ILE A 199 -4.81 -12.85 3.81
CA ILE A 199 -4.84 -11.43 3.50
C ILE A 199 -4.80 -11.30 1.99
N ASP A 200 -5.74 -10.55 1.43
CA ASP A 200 -5.74 -10.27 0.00
C ASP A 200 -4.51 -9.44 -0.37
N PHE A 201 -3.83 -9.85 -1.44
CA PHE A 201 -2.58 -9.23 -1.87
C PHE A 201 -2.59 -8.96 -3.37
N ILE A 202 -2.34 -7.70 -3.74
CA ILE A 202 -2.28 -7.22 -5.12
C ILE A 202 -0.90 -6.61 -5.36
N PRO A 203 0.00 -7.28 -6.08
CA PRO A 203 1.24 -6.66 -6.53
C PRO A 203 0.96 -5.77 -7.75
N ILE A 204 1.47 -4.55 -7.71
CA ILE A 204 1.39 -3.57 -8.81
C ILE A 204 2.81 -3.16 -9.18
N ASN A 205 3.09 -3.19 -10.47
CA ASN A 205 4.35 -2.77 -11.04
C ASN A 205 4.15 -1.45 -11.78
N THR A 206 5.10 -0.51 -11.62
CA THR A 206 5.03 0.82 -12.25
C THR A 206 4.98 0.76 -13.77
N GLU A 207 5.62 -0.23 -14.40
CA GLU A 207 5.60 -0.40 -15.86
C GLU A 207 4.28 -0.96 -16.40
N SER A 208 3.69 -1.94 -15.71
CA SER A 208 2.46 -2.61 -16.17
C SER A 208 1.18 -1.95 -15.66
N GLY A 209 1.30 -1.07 -14.65
CA GLY A 209 0.18 -0.37 -14.05
C GLY A 209 -0.71 -1.27 -13.17
N TYR A 210 -1.83 -0.71 -12.74
CA TYR A 210 -2.71 -1.33 -11.75
C TYR A 210 -4.00 -1.95 -12.32
N ILE A 211 -4.35 -1.65 -13.57
CA ILE A 211 -5.68 -1.99 -14.14
C ILE A 211 -5.89 -3.50 -14.16
N GLU A 212 -4.99 -4.25 -14.80
CA GLU A 212 -5.12 -5.72 -14.93
C GLU A 212 -5.09 -6.44 -13.57
N PRO A 213 -4.14 -6.15 -12.65
CA PRO A 213 -4.12 -6.74 -11.32
C PRO A 213 -5.41 -6.48 -10.54
N LEU A 214 -5.96 -5.27 -10.64
CA LEU A 214 -7.17 -4.89 -9.92
C LEU A 214 -8.41 -5.57 -10.49
N VAL A 215 -8.58 -5.59 -11.82
CA VAL A 215 -9.69 -6.28 -12.49
C VAL A 215 -9.66 -7.78 -12.16
N SER A 216 -8.49 -8.40 -12.26
CA SER A 216 -8.30 -9.81 -11.92
C SER A 216 -8.68 -10.11 -10.46
N PHE A 217 -8.27 -9.24 -9.54
CA PHE A 217 -8.62 -9.35 -8.12
C PHE A 217 -10.12 -9.30 -7.88
N PHE A 218 -10.80 -8.27 -8.38
CA PHE A 218 -12.23 -8.11 -8.17
C PHE A 218 -13.07 -9.19 -8.87
N THR A 219 -12.67 -9.63 -10.07
CA THR A 219 -13.35 -10.73 -10.77
C THR A 219 -13.26 -12.03 -9.99
N ARG A 220 -12.09 -12.36 -9.45
CA ARG A 220 -11.90 -13.55 -8.59
C ARG A 220 -12.76 -13.46 -7.34
N ARG A 221 -12.83 -12.29 -6.72
CA ARG A 221 -13.58 -12.06 -5.48
C ARG A 221 -15.09 -12.10 -5.67
N SER A 222 -15.59 -11.74 -6.85
CA SER A 222 -17.01 -11.81 -7.20
C SER A 222 -17.50 -13.24 -7.44
N ASN A 223 -16.58 -14.17 -7.71
CA ASN A 223 -16.87 -15.57 -8.00
C ASN A 223 -16.72 -16.49 -6.77
N CYS A 224 -16.37 -15.95 -5.61
CA CYS A 224 -16.29 -16.64 -4.32
C CYS A 224 -17.46 -16.29 -3.41
#